data_d135cbc0f9fdb7e99448b2c35f7ff9b7
#
_entry.id   d135cbc0f9fdb7e99448b2c35f7ff9b7
#
_cell.length_a   1.000
_cell.length_b   1.000
_cell.length_c   1.000
_cell.angle_alpha   90.00
_cell.angle_beta   90.00
_cell.angle_gamma   90.00
#
_symmetry.space_group_name_H-M   'P 1'
#
loop_
_entity.id
_entity.type
_entity.pdbx_description
1 polymer ?
#
loop_
_entity_poly.entity_id
_entity_poly.type
_entity_poly.pdbx_seq_one_letter_code
_entity_poly.pdbx_strand_id
1 'polypeptide(L)'
;MCTITVNSSDEKEAFRKFLPKDDYEFVELVEKGRPDWLASSCQKGVQCDVLIVSGHFNAGETFYSDKVENGDFLKVDELERGSCSNSCPGVFAKLKEVYLFGCESLNPDASKYSSAYGESGRERMRRLFAGVPVIYGFSGAAPVGATAGAILSRYFASGGGREIAGGRPSGLLLSKFSQNHMTYVQGMRDSDPGAQHRRDVCEFYDERREAAQKLDFIHGILRRDAAQVRVFFERIEKLLASVDDLDRHSPSYLKALDEIARDRVARERFVAFSHEAAPPDIRSRMLRVAAELGWLAAAELHAEQMVMVNDLMAKNGIGFAEVALICTLNAAGALTPEFGRSALARMRPTKVAQSAALACLGSDEARAQVIEAMGSQDDKDVQVAQAYLRHRPLNHAELRAVASGIARMPESRAQIRAFDTLGRHAISDREILDELARAFASAHSIGVQRAIAEVFIRSDRKSIDRPQLATMLREHRIKSPDGKDLIDVLINRLQDT
;
A
#
# COMPACT_ATOMS: atom_id res chain seq x y z
N MET A 1 -0.54 -21.75 -19.21
CA MET A 1 0.24 -20.74 -18.45
C MET A 1 -0.59 -19.49 -18.32
N CYS A 2 -0.77 -19.00 -17.10
CA CYS A 2 -1.57 -17.81 -16.84
C CYS A 2 -0.66 -16.65 -16.46
N THR A 3 -1.03 -15.44 -16.86
CA THR A 3 -0.28 -14.22 -16.56
C THR A 3 -1.18 -13.14 -15.99
N ILE A 4 -0.66 -12.37 -15.04
CA ILE A 4 -1.24 -11.16 -14.51
C ILE A 4 -0.19 -10.05 -14.67
N THR A 5 -0.39 -9.19 -15.67
CA THR A 5 0.55 -8.15 -16.03
C THR A 5 0.06 -6.81 -15.51
N VAL A 6 0.57 -6.39 -14.33
CA VAL A 6 0.18 -5.13 -13.70
C VAL A 6 1.03 -3.97 -14.19
N ASN A 7 2.34 -4.15 -14.36
CA ASN A 7 3.27 -3.10 -14.79
C ASN A 7 3.92 -3.41 -16.14
N SER A 8 4.92 -4.29 -16.15
CA SER A 8 5.72 -4.64 -17.34
C SER A 8 5.31 -5.97 -17.92
N SER A 9 5.31 -6.08 -19.25
CA SER A 9 5.09 -7.35 -19.95
C SER A 9 6.41 -8.10 -20.26
N ASP A 10 7.56 -7.56 -19.90
CA ASP A 10 8.87 -8.10 -20.28
C ASP A 10 9.07 -9.55 -19.79
N GLU A 11 8.64 -9.84 -18.57
CA GLU A 11 8.70 -11.19 -18.01
C GLU A 11 7.82 -12.17 -18.80
N LYS A 12 6.57 -11.81 -19.02
CA LYS A 12 5.62 -12.60 -19.82
C LYS A 12 6.14 -12.85 -21.25
N GLU A 13 6.66 -11.81 -21.88
CA GLU A 13 7.19 -11.93 -23.25
C GLU A 13 8.45 -12.81 -23.31
N ALA A 14 9.28 -12.81 -22.26
CA ALA A 14 10.41 -13.72 -22.16
C ALA A 14 9.94 -15.19 -22.12
N PHE A 15 8.94 -15.53 -21.28
CA PHE A 15 8.36 -16.87 -21.27
C PHE A 15 7.74 -17.24 -22.64
N ARG A 16 6.95 -16.33 -23.22
CA ARG A 16 6.26 -16.55 -24.48
C ARG A 16 7.21 -16.76 -25.67
N LYS A 17 8.36 -16.10 -25.64
CA LYS A 17 9.38 -16.17 -26.69
C LYS A 17 10.10 -17.51 -26.71
N PHE A 18 10.36 -18.10 -25.55
CA PHE A 18 11.25 -19.26 -25.44
C PHE A 18 10.54 -20.59 -25.20
N LEU A 19 9.28 -20.56 -24.77
CA LEU A 19 8.50 -21.78 -24.58
C LEU A 19 7.79 -22.19 -25.87
N PRO A 20 7.74 -23.48 -26.22
CA PRO A 20 7.07 -23.96 -27.42
C PRO A 20 5.58 -23.62 -27.38
N LYS A 21 5.06 -23.06 -28.47
CA LYS A 21 3.64 -22.69 -28.58
C LYS A 21 2.70 -23.90 -28.62
N ASP A 22 3.20 -25.04 -29.04
CA ASP A 22 2.42 -26.28 -29.08
C ASP A 22 2.24 -26.91 -27.70
N ASP A 23 3.14 -26.61 -26.75
CA ASP A 23 3.12 -27.15 -25.40
C ASP A 23 2.49 -26.16 -24.38
N TYR A 24 2.45 -24.84 -24.70
CA TYR A 24 2.03 -23.80 -23.77
C TYR A 24 1.04 -22.82 -24.39
N GLU A 25 -0.16 -22.77 -23.85
CA GLU A 25 -1.12 -21.70 -24.07
C GLU A 25 -0.93 -20.59 -23.04
N PHE A 26 -0.88 -19.34 -23.50
CA PHE A 26 -0.73 -18.15 -22.64
C PHE A 26 -2.06 -17.42 -22.51
N VAL A 27 -2.56 -17.37 -21.28
CA VAL A 27 -3.81 -16.66 -20.94
C VAL A 27 -3.50 -15.50 -20.02
N GLU A 28 -3.78 -14.26 -20.47
CA GLU A 28 -3.78 -13.10 -19.60
C GLU A 28 -5.07 -13.09 -18.79
N LEU A 29 -4.96 -13.18 -17.47
CA LEU A 29 -6.13 -13.22 -16.58
C LEU A 29 -6.78 -11.87 -16.40
N VAL A 30 -6.10 -10.80 -16.80
CA VAL A 30 -6.44 -9.43 -16.50
C VAL A 30 -6.74 -8.66 -17.76
N GLU A 31 -7.97 -8.19 -17.89
CA GLU A 31 -8.35 -7.22 -18.91
C GLU A 31 -8.17 -5.81 -18.34
N LYS A 32 -7.35 -4.98 -18.99
CA LYS A 32 -7.12 -3.60 -18.59
C LYS A 32 -8.44 -2.85 -18.35
N GLY A 33 -8.50 -2.14 -17.25
CA GLY A 33 -9.62 -1.26 -16.92
C GLY A 33 -10.81 -1.93 -16.24
N ARG A 34 -10.73 -3.20 -15.84
CA ARG A 34 -11.78 -3.86 -15.07
C ARG A 34 -11.38 -4.03 -13.61
N PRO A 35 -12.21 -3.59 -12.65
CA PRO A 35 -11.94 -3.76 -11.22
C PRO A 35 -12.12 -5.19 -10.71
N ASP A 36 -12.72 -6.09 -11.51
CA ASP A 36 -13.09 -7.47 -11.16
C ASP A 36 -12.37 -8.53 -12.02
N TRP A 37 -11.14 -8.30 -12.33
CA TRP A 37 -10.33 -9.05 -13.30
C TRP A 37 -10.37 -10.58 -13.09
N LEU A 38 -10.16 -11.05 -11.85
CA LEU A 38 -10.19 -12.47 -11.53
C LEU A 38 -11.58 -13.08 -11.74
N ALA A 39 -12.63 -12.35 -11.44
CA ALA A 39 -14.00 -12.85 -11.56
C ALA A 39 -14.33 -13.27 -12.99
N SER A 40 -13.91 -12.49 -13.99
CA SER A 40 -14.18 -12.84 -15.41
C SER A 40 -13.39 -14.08 -15.87
N SER A 41 -12.16 -14.25 -15.40
CA SER A 41 -11.33 -15.42 -15.72
C SER A 41 -11.80 -16.67 -15.00
N CYS A 42 -12.29 -16.53 -13.78
CA CYS A 42 -12.89 -17.63 -13.02
C CYS A 42 -14.17 -18.15 -13.69
N GLN A 43 -15.01 -17.26 -14.21
CA GLN A 43 -16.22 -17.62 -14.94
C GLN A 43 -15.94 -18.34 -16.27
N LYS A 44 -14.83 -18.03 -16.94
CA LYS A 44 -14.42 -18.68 -18.19
C LYS A 44 -13.84 -20.08 -17.99
N GLY A 45 -13.70 -20.56 -16.76
CA GLY A 45 -13.16 -21.88 -16.46
C GLY A 45 -11.68 -22.07 -16.83
N VAL A 46 -10.90 -20.98 -16.82
CA VAL A 46 -9.47 -21.01 -17.13
C VAL A 46 -8.73 -21.93 -16.17
N GLN A 47 -7.86 -22.79 -16.69
CA GLN A 47 -6.99 -23.67 -15.91
C GLN A 47 -5.54 -23.26 -16.05
N CYS A 48 -4.80 -23.19 -14.95
CA CYS A 48 -3.42 -22.75 -14.91
C CYS A 48 -2.51 -23.81 -14.28
N ASP A 49 -1.46 -24.23 -14.99
CA ASP A 49 -0.36 -25.00 -14.39
C ASP A 49 0.74 -24.08 -13.85
N VAL A 50 0.91 -22.92 -14.46
CA VAL A 50 1.88 -21.90 -14.09
C VAL A 50 1.21 -20.55 -14.05
N LEU A 51 1.49 -19.76 -13.01
CA LEU A 51 1.03 -18.39 -12.86
C LEU A 51 2.23 -17.43 -12.79
N ILE A 52 2.21 -16.39 -13.60
CA ILE A 52 3.21 -15.31 -13.58
C ILE A 52 2.50 -14.01 -13.17
N VAL A 53 2.98 -13.37 -12.12
CA VAL A 53 2.49 -12.06 -11.67
C VAL A 53 3.63 -11.05 -11.78
N SER A 54 3.45 -10.00 -12.60
CA SER A 54 4.44 -8.94 -12.83
C SER A 54 3.92 -7.60 -12.39
N GLY A 55 4.66 -6.90 -11.51
CA GLY A 55 4.31 -5.56 -11.03
C GLY A 55 5.18 -5.14 -9.86
N HIS A 56 5.20 -3.83 -9.57
CA HIS A 56 5.75 -3.38 -8.30
C HIS A 56 4.95 -3.98 -7.16
N PHE A 57 5.58 -4.24 -6.02
CA PHE A 57 4.89 -4.82 -4.87
C PHE A 57 5.22 -4.03 -3.60
N ASN A 58 4.19 -3.63 -2.87
CA ASN A 58 4.31 -2.82 -1.66
C ASN A 58 4.27 -3.68 -0.39
N ALA A 59 5.23 -4.59 -0.28
CA ALA A 59 5.47 -5.30 0.97
C ALA A 59 4.26 -6.06 1.58
N GLY A 60 3.35 -6.57 0.77
CA GLY A 60 2.34 -7.52 1.23
C GLY A 60 0.89 -7.26 0.83
N GLU A 61 0.55 -6.09 0.28
CA GLU A 61 -0.86 -5.74 0.02
C GLU A 61 -1.24 -5.67 -1.45
N THR A 62 -0.37 -5.10 -2.30
CA THR A 62 -0.79 -4.73 -3.65
C THR A 62 0.36 -4.85 -4.64
N PHE A 63 0.11 -5.50 -5.77
CA PHE A 63 0.89 -5.32 -6.98
C PHE A 63 0.38 -4.09 -7.72
N TYR A 64 1.26 -3.20 -8.16
CA TYR A 64 0.89 -1.94 -8.79
C TYR A 64 1.80 -1.56 -9.95
N SER A 65 1.30 -0.66 -10.80
CA SER A 65 1.99 -0.09 -11.94
C SER A 65 2.63 1.25 -11.56
N ASP A 66 3.75 1.59 -12.19
CA ASP A 66 4.38 2.92 -12.09
C ASP A 66 3.71 3.99 -12.97
N LYS A 67 2.65 3.63 -13.69
CA LYS A 67 1.87 4.58 -14.49
C LYS A 67 1.16 5.59 -13.58
N VAL A 68 1.47 6.86 -13.76
CA VAL A 68 0.90 7.96 -12.97
C VAL A 68 -0.59 8.18 -13.26
N GLU A 69 -1.03 7.88 -14.49
CA GLU A 69 -2.42 7.99 -14.92
C GLU A 69 -3.02 6.59 -15.07
N ASN A 70 -4.11 6.31 -14.37
CA ASN A 70 -4.82 5.03 -14.41
C ASN A 70 -3.89 3.84 -14.10
N GLY A 71 -3.13 3.95 -13.02
CA GLY A 71 -2.25 2.88 -12.56
C GLY A 71 -3.06 1.61 -12.29
N ASP A 72 -2.72 0.54 -13.02
CA ASP A 72 -3.27 -0.77 -12.74
C ASP A 72 -2.75 -1.26 -11.39
N PHE A 73 -3.58 -1.93 -10.61
CA PHE A 73 -3.19 -2.55 -9.35
C PHE A 73 -3.96 -3.85 -9.12
N LEU A 74 -3.34 -4.78 -8.41
CA LEU A 74 -3.93 -6.03 -7.99
C LEU A 74 -3.73 -6.20 -6.48
N LYS A 75 -4.81 -6.24 -5.73
CA LYS A 75 -4.76 -6.48 -4.29
C LYS A 75 -4.52 -7.96 -4.00
N VAL A 76 -3.65 -8.25 -3.05
CA VAL A 76 -3.41 -9.64 -2.58
C VAL A 76 -4.69 -10.26 -2.03
N ASP A 77 -5.56 -9.47 -1.39
CA ASP A 77 -6.87 -9.92 -0.92
C ASP A 77 -7.76 -10.47 -2.05
N GLU A 78 -7.68 -9.90 -3.25
CA GLU A 78 -8.44 -10.39 -4.40
C GLU A 78 -7.93 -11.75 -4.88
N LEU A 79 -6.60 -11.92 -4.93
CA LEU A 79 -5.98 -13.22 -5.18
C LEU A 79 -6.36 -14.23 -4.09
N GLU A 80 -6.37 -13.82 -2.82
CA GLU A 80 -6.72 -14.67 -1.70
C GLU A 80 -8.18 -15.10 -1.76
N ARG A 81 -9.10 -14.18 -2.05
CA ARG A 81 -10.50 -14.49 -2.30
C ARG A 81 -10.66 -15.50 -3.44
N GLY A 82 -10.01 -15.23 -4.57
CA GLY A 82 -10.03 -16.15 -5.72
C GLY A 82 -9.48 -17.54 -5.42
N SER A 83 -8.42 -17.62 -4.60
CA SER A 83 -7.83 -18.91 -4.20
C SER A 83 -8.66 -19.68 -3.19
N CYS A 84 -9.57 -19.03 -2.47
CA CYS A 84 -10.48 -19.63 -1.49
C CYS A 84 -11.82 -20.03 -2.10
N SER A 85 -12.29 -19.29 -3.09
CA SER A 85 -13.63 -19.48 -3.61
C SER A 85 -13.71 -20.68 -4.54
N ASN A 86 -14.81 -21.41 -4.43
CA ASN A 86 -15.15 -22.43 -5.43
C ASN A 86 -15.48 -21.81 -6.80
N SER A 87 -15.55 -20.49 -6.89
CA SER A 87 -15.80 -19.77 -8.14
C SER A 87 -14.58 -19.72 -9.07
N CYS A 88 -13.37 -19.97 -8.54
CA CYS A 88 -12.13 -19.93 -9.33
C CYS A 88 -11.24 -21.21 -9.23
N PRO A 89 -11.80 -22.43 -9.20
CA PRO A 89 -11.01 -23.63 -8.96
C PRO A 89 -9.97 -23.88 -10.05
N GLY A 90 -10.26 -23.50 -11.30
CA GLY A 90 -9.36 -23.73 -12.43
C GLY A 90 -8.04 -22.97 -12.33
N VAL A 91 -8.07 -21.75 -11.90
CA VAL A 91 -6.87 -20.89 -11.83
C VAL A 91 -5.88 -21.37 -10.78
N PHE A 92 -6.36 -21.83 -9.63
CA PHE A 92 -5.49 -22.14 -8.48
C PHE A 92 -5.28 -23.63 -8.23
N ALA A 93 -6.25 -24.49 -8.56
CA ALA A 93 -6.27 -25.90 -8.15
C ALA A 93 -5.19 -26.78 -8.79
N LYS A 94 -4.70 -26.42 -9.98
CA LYS A 94 -3.70 -27.20 -10.72
C LYS A 94 -2.34 -26.55 -10.80
N LEU A 95 -2.13 -25.41 -10.11
CA LEU A 95 -0.86 -24.71 -10.12
C LEU A 95 0.27 -25.58 -9.61
N LYS A 96 1.31 -25.70 -10.43
CA LYS A 96 2.58 -26.35 -10.09
C LYS A 96 3.64 -25.31 -9.71
N GLU A 97 3.59 -24.14 -10.34
CA GLU A 97 4.57 -23.09 -10.15
C GLU A 97 3.90 -21.70 -10.19
N VAL A 98 4.38 -20.81 -9.32
CA VAL A 98 4.02 -19.40 -9.30
C VAL A 98 5.29 -18.56 -9.35
N TYR A 99 5.32 -17.54 -10.20
CA TYR A 99 6.41 -16.60 -10.35
C TYR A 99 5.92 -15.19 -9.98
N LEU A 100 6.48 -14.63 -8.90
CA LEU A 100 6.12 -13.32 -8.39
C LEU A 100 7.24 -12.33 -8.70
N PHE A 101 7.08 -11.54 -9.75
CA PHE A 101 8.00 -10.47 -10.12
C PHE A 101 7.60 -9.17 -9.45
N GLY A 102 7.81 -9.11 -8.13
CA GLY A 102 7.57 -7.95 -7.28
C GLY A 102 8.54 -7.94 -6.11
N CYS A 103 8.96 -6.72 -5.68
CA CYS A 103 9.90 -6.53 -4.58
C CYS A 103 9.37 -7.14 -3.29
N GLU A 104 10.25 -7.82 -2.52
CA GLU A 104 9.91 -8.36 -1.20
C GLU A 104 8.71 -9.32 -1.16
N SER A 105 8.29 -9.88 -2.32
CA SER A 105 7.15 -10.78 -2.42
C SER A 105 7.27 -12.05 -1.56
N LEU A 106 8.51 -12.48 -1.28
CA LEU A 106 8.83 -13.58 -0.36
C LEU A 106 9.77 -13.15 0.78
N ASN A 107 9.67 -11.89 1.23
CA ASN A 107 10.42 -11.44 2.38
C ASN A 107 9.98 -12.24 3.63
N PRO A 108 10.92 -12.90 4.34
CA PRO A 108 10.61 -13.66 5.55
C PRO A 108 10.28 -12.78 6.75
N ASP A 109 10.74 -11.52 6.73
CA ASP A 109 10.55 -10.59 7.83
C ASP A 109 9.14 -9.97 7.74
N ALA A 110 8.52 -9.78 8.89
CA ALA A 110 7.31 -8.99 8.98
C ALA A 110 7.63 -7.56 8.53
N SER A 111 7.08 -7.15 7.39
CA SER A 111 7.31 -5.82 6.88
C SER A 111 6.71 -4.79 7.84
N LYS A 112 7.44 -3.70 8.08
CA LYS A 112 6.92 -2.53 8.83
C LYS A 112 5.73 -1.87 8.15
N TYR A 113 5.49 -2.21 6.89
CA TYR A 113 4.45 -1.65 6.03
C TYR A 113 3.34 -2.65 5.68
N SER A 114 3.57 -3.95 5.85
CA SER A 114 2.56 -4.98 5.57
C SER A 114 1.87 -5.34 6.86
N SER A 115 0.58 -5.33 6.76
CA SER A 115 -0.40 -5.64 7.79
C SER A 115 0.07 -5.29 9.20
N ALA A 116 -0.70 -4.53 9.88
CA ALA A 116 -0.58 -4.19 11.28
C ALA A 116 -0.33 -5.41 12.21
N TYR A 117 -0.16 -6.58 11.66
CA TYR A 117 -0.33 -7.86 12.34
C TYR A 117 0.86 -8.81 12.26
N GLY A 118 1.99 -8.35 11.72
CA GLY A 118 3.25 -9.10 11.83
C GLY A 118 3.33 -10.36 10.96
N GLU A 119 2.43 -10.53 9.98
CA GLU A 119 2.58 -11.58 8.98
C GLU A 119 3.60 -11.16 7.91
N SER A 120 4.56 -12.03 7.61
CA SER A 120 5.52 -11.77 6.54
C SER A 120 4.87 -11.96 5.16
N GLY A 121 5.36 -11.23 4.15
CA GLY A 121 4.95 -11.43 2.76
C GLY A 121 5.10 -12.89 2.32
N ARG A 122 6.16 -13.55 2.79
CA ARG A 122 6.41 -14.98 2.56
C ARG A 122 5.28 -15.87 3.07
N GLU A 123 4.86 -15.72 4.33
CA GLU A 123 3.80 -16.56 4.90
C GLU A 123 2.44 -16.26 4.24
N ARG A 124 2.18 -15.01 3.90
CA ARG A 124 0.98 -14.63 3.18
C ARG A 124 0.92 -15.28 1.80
N MET A 125 2.02 -15.28 1.03
CA MET A 125 2.05 -15.94 -0.28
C MET A 125 1.96 -17.46 -0.16
N ARG A 126 2.58 -18.09 0.85
CA ARG A 126 2.42 -19.52 1.14
C ARG A 126 0.97 -19.89 1.40
N ARG A 127 0.26 -19.06 2.16
CA ARG A 127 -1.16 -19.27 2.47
C ARG A 127 -2.03 -19.06 1.24
N LEU A 128 -1.81 -17.99 0.47
CA LEU A 128 -2.56 -17.68 -0.74
C LEU A 128 -2.46 -18.81 -1.75
N PHE A 129 -1.26 -19.30 -1.99
CA PHE A 129 -0.98 -20.39 -2.94
C PHE A 129 -0.85 -21.76 -2.23
N ALA A 130 -1.78 -22.05 -1.32
CA ALA A 130 -1.78 -23.32 -0.59
C ALA A 130 -1.75 -24.51 -1.55
N GLY A 131 -0.92 -25.51 -1.24
CA GLY A 131 -0.76 -26.72 -2.04
C GLY A 131 0.14 -26.56 -3.27
N VAL A 132 0.53 -25.37 -3.69
CA VAL A 132 1.41 -25.15 -4.82
C VAL A 132 2.84 -25.64 -4.50
N PRO A 133 3.44 -26.52 -5.31
CA PRO A 133 4.76 -27.06 -5.03
C PRO A 133 5.87 -26.04 -4.97
N VAL A 134 5.84 -25.02 -5.84
CA VAL A 134 6.90 -24.01 -5.95
C VAL A 134 6.33 -22.62 -6.19
N ILE A 135 6.73 -21.70 -5.35
CA ILE A 135 6.42 -20.26 -5.47
C ILE A 135 7.74 -19.52 -5.49
N TYR A 136 8.10 -18.92 -6.61
CA TYR A 136 9.28 -18.07 -6.76
C TYR A 136 8.93 -16.61 -6.48
N GLY A 137 9.86 -15.89 -5.86
CA GLY A 137 9.75 -14.46 -5.60
C GLY A 137 11.05 -13.90 -5.04
N PHE A 138 11.01 -12.72 -4.49
CA PHE A 138 12.20 -12.00 -4.03
C PHE A 138 12.11 -11.72 -2.53
N SER A 139 13.22 -11.95 -1.81
CA SER A 139 13.34 -11.55 -0.40
C SER A 139 13.73 -10.07 -0.24
N GLY A 140 14.13 -9.41 -1.31
CA GLY A 140 14.50 -8.00 -1.40
C GLY A 140 13.96 -7.36 -2.67
N ALA A 141 14.69 -6.39 -3.22
CA ALA A 141 14.31 -5.69 -4.45
C ALA A 141 14.33 -6.62 -5.66
N ALA A 142 13.20 -6.72 -6.35
CA ALA A 142 13.11 -7.39 -7.65
C ALA A 142 13.77 -6.52 -8.74
N PRO A 143 14.34 -7.13 -9.81
CA PRO A 143 14.81 -6.36 -10.95
C PRO A 143 13.60 -5.73 -11.69
N VAL A 144 13.82 -4.55 -12.27
CA VAL A 144 12.80 -3.94 -13.15
C VAL A 144 12.54 -4.79 -14.39
N GLY A 145 11.36 -4.70 -14.99
CA GLY A 145 10.86 -5.59 -16.03
C GLY A 145 11.85 -5.89 -17.16
N ALA A 146 12.45 -4.88 -17.77
CA ALA A 146 13.43 -5.08 -18.84
C ALA A 146 14.66 -5.88 -18.38
N THR A 147 15.14 -5.66 -17.15
CA THR A 147 16.24 -6.42 -16.56
C THR A 147 15.81 -7.85 -16.25
N ALA A 148 14.61 -8.03 -15.68
CA ALA A 148 14.04 -9.35 -15.42
C ALA A 148 13.88 -10.16 -16.71
N GLY A 149 13.35 -9.56 -17.78
CA GLY A 149 13.23 -10.16 -19.09
C GLY A 149 14.57 -10.58 -19.70
N ALA A 150 15.61 -9.75 -19.53
CA ALA A 150 16.97 -10.10 -19.98
C ALA A 150 17.57 -11.27 -19.20
N ILE A 151 17.34 -11.35 -17.88
CA ILE A 151 17.80 -12.48 -17.04
C ILE A 151 17.06 -13.75 -17.42
N LEU A 152 15.75 -13.69 -17.62
CA LEU A 152 14.91 -14.80 -18.08
C LEU A 152 15.36 -15.30 -19.45
N SER A 153 15.68 -14.41 -20.38
CA SER A 153 16.21 -14.78 -21.70
C SER A 153 17.49 -15.60 -21.58
N ARG A 154 18.41 -15.23 -20.68
CA ARG A 154 19.63 -16.01 -20.40
C ARG A 154 19.33 -17.35 -19.71
N TYR A 155 18.32 -17.40 -18.84
CA TYR A 155 17.85 -18.64 -18.22
C TYR A 155 17.34 -19.63 -19.28
N PHE A 156 16.47 -19.18 -20.16
CA PHE A 156 15.93 -20.01 -21.23
C PHE A 156 17.00 -20.45 -22.26
N ALA A 157 17.89 -19.54 -22.64
CA ALA A 157 19.02 -19.86 -23.51
C ALA A 157 19.96 -20.93 -22.91
N SER A 158 20.00 -21.04 -21.57
CA SER A 158 20.74 -22.07 -20.85
C SER A 158 19.97 -23.38 -20.66
N GLY A 159 18.81 -23.57 -21.31
CA GLY A 159 17.99 -24.79 -21.26
C GLY A 159 16.91 -24.81 -20.19
N GLY A 160 16.67 -23.68 -19.49
CA GLY A 160 15.70 -23.57 -18.39
C GLY A 160 14.26 -23.85 -18.77
N GLY A 161 13.88 -23.76 -20.05
CA GLY A 161 12.53 -24.07 -20.51
C GLY A 161 12.04 -25.50 -20.18
N ARG A 162 12.96 -26.44 -20.02
CA ARG A 162 12.62 -27.85 -19.67
C ARG A 162 12.24 -28.02 -18.20
N GLU A 163 12.52 -27.02 -17.36
CA GLU A 163 12.24 -27.07 -15.93
C GLU A 163 10.87 -26.45 -15.60
N ILE A 164 10.26 -25.71 -16.55
CA ILE A 164 8.97 -25.03 -16.36
C ILE A 164 7.84 -26.02 -16.20
N ALA A 165 6.92 -25.78 -15.28
CA ALA A 165 5.79 -26.61 -14.91
C ALA A 165 6.18 -27.98 -14.32
N GLY A 166 7.44 -28.16 -13.95
CA GLY A 166 7.95 -29.39 -13.34
C GLY A 166 7.56 -29.56 -11.87
N GLY A 167 7.10 -28.50 -11.21
CA GLY A 167 6.74 -28.52 -9.79
C GLY A 167 7.94 -28.76 -8.86
N ARG A 168 9.15 -28.45 -9.32
CA ARG A 168 10.41 -28.57 -8.55
C ARG A 168 11.21 -27.29 -8.67
N PRO A 169 11.92 -26.88 -7.60
CA PRO A 169 12.73 -25.67 -7.65
C PRO A 169 13.84 -25.77 -8.69
N SER A 170 13.94 -24.75 -9.56
CA SER A 170 15.00 -24.63 -10.55
C SER A 170 16.25 -23.98 -9.94
N GLY A 171 17.31 -24.75 -9.75
CA GLY A 171 18.61 -24.24 -9.31
C GLY A 171 19.23 -23.28 -10.35
N LEU A 172 18.97 -23.53 -11.65
CA LEU A 172 19.43 -22.65 -12.72
C LEU A 172 18.75 -21.29 -12.65
N LEU A 173 17.41 -21.22 -12.46
CA LEU A 173 16.70 -19.96 -12.31
C LEU A 173 17.22 -19.15 -11.11
N LEU A 174 17.30 -19.79 -9.95
CA LEU A 174 17.79 -19.16 -8.72
C LEU A 174 19.21 -18.63 -8.89
N SER A 175 20.08 -19.36 -9.58
CA SER A 175 21.45 -18.91 -9.90
C SER A 175 21.45 -17.67 -10.80
N LYS A 176 20.58 -17.59 -11.81
CA LYS A 176 20.52 -16.43 -12.72
C LYS A 176 20.03 -15.16 -11.99
N PHE A 177 19.16 -15.29 -11.01
CA PHE A 177 18.63 -14.18 -10.20
C PHE A 177 19.32 -14.03 -8.84
N SER A 178 20.50 -14.65 -8.62
CA SER A 178 21.17 -14.64 -7.32
C SER A 178 21.49 -13.24 -6.80
N GLN A 179 21.87 -12.32 -7.68
CA GLN A 179 22.15 -10.91 -7.32
C GLN A 179 20.88 -10.13 -6.89
N ASN A 180 19.71 -10.61 -7.26
CA ASN A 180 18.42 -10.01 -6.90
C ASN A 180 17.76 -10.73 -5.74
N HIS A 181 18.43 -11.66 -5.07
CA HIS A 181 17.90 -12.42 -3.94
C HIS A 181 16.59 -13.16 -4.24
N MET A 182 16.46 -13.69 -5.47
CA MET A 182 15.34 -14.58 -5.78
C MET A 182 15.41 -15.82 -4.89
N THR A 183 14.30 -16.19 -4.34
CA THR A 183 14.10 -17.37 -3.50
C THR A 183 12.84 -18.11 -3.90
N TYR A 184 12.60 -19.25 -3.26
CA TYR A 184 11.36 -19.99 -3.43
C TYR A 184 10.83 -20.50 -2.10
N VAL A 185 9.54 -20.78 -2.08
CA VAL A 185 8.86 -21.46 -0.98
C VAL A 185 7.85 -22.46 -1.52
N GLN A 186 7.39 -23.36 -0.68
CA GLN A 186 6.23 -24.21 -0.95
C GLN A 186 4.97 -23.56 -0.41
N GLY A 187 3.87 -23.73 -1.13
CA GLY A 187 2.55 -23.38 -0.63
C GLY A 187 2.23 -24.08 0.68
N MET A 188 1.38 -23.45 1.48
CA MET A 188 0.95 -23.99 2.78
C MET A 188 0.28 -25.35 2.62
N ARG A 189 0.58 -26.27 3.52
CA ARG A 189 -0.04 -27.60 3.60
C ARG A 189 -1.02 -27.66 4.76
N ASP A 190 -1.95 -28.57 4.75
CA ASP A 190 -2.93 -28.75 5.82
C ASP A 190 -2.30 -29.07 7.18
N SER A 191 -1.10 -29.62 7.19
CA SER A 191 -0.31 -29.91 8.41
C SER A 191 0.47 -28.69 8.95
N ASP A 192 0.54 -27.59 8.20
CA ASP A 192 1.31 -26.41 8.61
C ASP A 192 0.57 -25.66 9.74
N PRO A 193 1.29 -25.00 10.67
CA PRO A 193 0.68 -24.27 11.79
C PRO A 193 -0.34 -23.20 11.35
N GLY A 194 -0.15 -22.60 10.18
CA GLY A 194 -1.05 -21.58 9.62
C GLY A 194 -2.30 -22.13 8.92
N ALA A 195 -2.45 -23.46 8.79
CA ALA A 195 -3.55 -24.07 8.03
C ALA A 195 -4.94 -23.72 8.58
N GLN A 196 -5.08 -23.59 9.91
CA GLN A 196 -6.36 -23.15 10.49
C GLN A 196 -6.71 -21.75 10.04
N HIS A 197 -5.76 -20.82 10.05
CA HIS A 197 -5.99 -19.47 9.57
C HIS A 197 -6.39 -19.45 8.07
N ARG A 198 -5.78 -20.31 7.25
CA ARG A 198 -6.18 -20.49 5.84
C ARG A 198 -7.64 -20.94 5.73
N ARG A 199 -8.06 -21.92 6.52
CA ARG A 199 -9.46 -22.40 6.53
C ARG A 199 -10.42 -21.28 6.95
N ASP A 200 -10.07 -20.55 8.01
CA ASP A 200 -10.87 -19.40 8.47
C ASP A 200 -11.01 -18.31 7.40
N VAL A 201 -9.93 -18.01 6.68
CA VAL A 201 -9.96 -17.04 5.58
C VAL A 201 -10.88 -17.51 4.46
N CYS A 202 -10.79 -18.78 4.06
CA CYS A 202 -11.63 -19.33 3.01
C CYS A 202 -13.10 -19.44 3.43
N GLU A 203 -13.37 -19.73 4.70
CA GLU A 203 -14.71 -19.74 5.24
C GLU A 203 -15.33 -18.34 5.24
N PHE A 204 -14.54 -17.32 5.55
CA PHE A 204 -14.97 -15.91 5.47
C PHE A 204 -15.29 -15.47 4.03
N TYR A 205 -14.47 -15.90 3.04
CA TYR A 205 -14.68 -15.56 1.64
C TYR A 205 -15.72 -16.45 0.93
N ASP A 206 -16.38 -17.37 1.62
CA ASP A 206 -17.47 -18.16 1.03
C ASP A 206 -18.63 -17.22 0.63
N GLU A 207 -18.81 -17.03 -0.67
CA GLU A 207 -19.80 -16.13 -1.26
C GLU A 207 -21.24 -16.63 -1.03
N ARG A 208 -21.44 -17.89 -0.63
CA ARG A 208 -22.76 -18.45 -0.29
C ARG A 208 -23.25 -18.00 1.09
N ARG A 209 -22.37 -17.43 1.92
CA ARG A 209 -22.71 -16.94 3.24
C ARG A 209 -23.29 -15.53 3.17
N GLU A 210 -24.44 -15.36 3.75
CA GLU A 210 -25.05 -14.05 3.98
C GLU A 210 -24.26 -13.24 5.02
N ALA A 211 -24.48 -11.92 5.05
CA ALA A 211 -23.78 -11.01 5.98
C ALA A 211 -23.95 -11.43 7.46
N ALA A 212 -25.17 -11.86 7.85
CA ALA A 212 -25.44 -12.37 9.20
C ALA A 212 -24.58 -13.61 9.54
N GLN A 213 -24.48 -14.58 8.63
CA GLN A 213 -23.67 -15.79 8.83
C GLN A 213 -22.17 -15.48 8.92
N LYS A 214 -21.71 -14.44 8.21
CA LYS A 214 -20.34 -13.94 8.33
C LYS A 214 -20.09 -13.26 9.68
N LEU A 215 -21.08 -12.55 10.23
CA LEU A 215 -21.01 -12.00 11.59
C LEU A 215 -20.93 -13.11 12.65
N ASP A 216 -21.75 -14.15 12.55
CA ASP A 216 -21.68 -15.31 13.46
C ASP A 216 -20.31 -15.97 13.42
N PHE A 217 -19.73 -16.13 12.23
CA PHE A 217 -18.39 -16.63 12.06
C PHE A 217 -17.34 -15.72 12.71
N ILE A 218 -17.42 -14.40 12.50
CA ILE A 218 -16.56 -13.40 13.13
C ILE A 218 -16.70 -13.45 14.65
N HIS A 219 -17.90 -13.60 15.19
CA HIS A 219 -18.10 -13.76 16.63
C HIS A 219 -17.29 -14.94 17.19
N GLY A 220 -17.28 -16.06 16.47
CA GLY A 220 -16.41 -17.20 16.80
C GLY A 220 -14.92 -16.85 16.80
N ILE A 221 -14.45 -16.02 15.87
CA ILE A 221 -13.06 -15.53 15.82
C ILE A 221 -12.77 -14.60 17.01
N LEU A 222 -13.66 -13.64 17.30
CA LEU A 222 -13.50 -12.67 18.39
C LEU A 222 -13.43 -13.31 19.80
N ARG A 223 -13.94 -14.50 19.94
CA ARG A 223 -13.86 -15.31 21.18
C ARG A 223 -12.55 -16.08 21.32
N ARG A 224 -11.73 -16.14 20.29
CA ARG A 224 -10.41 -16.80 20.32
C ARG A 224 -9.35 -15.92 21.00
N ASP A 225 -8.10 -16.36 20.99
CA ASP A 225 -6.99 -15.58 21.52
C ASP A 225 -6.70 -14.31 20.69
N ALA A 226 -6.00 -13.36 21.31
CA ALA A 226 -5.69 -12.07 20.70
C ALA A 226 -4.87 -12.18 19.41
N ALA A 227 -4.01 -13.21 19.29
CA ALA A 227 -3.19 -13.40 18.08
C ALA A 227 -4.05 -13.75 16.87
N GLN A 228 -5.06 -14.60 17.04
CA GLN A 228 -5.98 -15.00 15.98
C GLN A 228 -6.90 -13.83 15.59
N VAL A 229 -7.43 -13.08 16.56
CA VAL A 229 -8.19 -11.86 16.30
C VAL A 229 -7.36 -10.87 15.50
N ARG A 230 -6.10 -10.71 15.87
CA ARG A 230 -5.15 -9.80 15.24
C ARG A 230 -4.98 -10.08 13.75
N VAL A 231 -4.68 -11.31 13.35
CA VAL A 231 -4.48 -11.67 11.93
C VAL A 231 -5.78 -11.66 11.12
N PHE A 232 -6.94 -11.65 11.77
CA PHE A 232 -8.25 -11.62 11.12
C PHE A 232 -8.89 -10.21 11.09
N PHE A 233 -8.33 -9.26 11.83
CA PHE A 233 -8.92 -7.94 12.09
C PHE A 233 -9.29 -7.15 10.83
N GLU A 234 -8.41 -7.09 9.82
CA GLU A 234 -8.70 -6.36 8.58
C GLU A 234 -9.92 -6.90 7.83
N ARG A 235 -10.16 -8.22 7.93
CA ARG A 235 -11.33 -8.84 7.32
C ARG A 235 -12.61 -8.50 8.06
N ILE A 236 -12.53 -8.41 9.40
CA ILE A 236 -13.64 -7.92 10.24
C ILE A 236 -13.99 -6.49 9.84
N GLU A 237 -12.99 -5.60 9.82
CA GLU A 237 -13.18 -4.19 9.43
C GLU A 237 -13.75 -4.06 8.02
N LYS A 238 -13.22 -4.81 7.04
CA LYS A 238 -13.72 -4.80 5.65
C LYS A 238 -15.16 -5.31 5.55
N LEU A 239 -15.52 -6.36 6.28
CA LEU A 239 -16.91 -6.82 6.28
C LEU A 239 -17.84 -5.74 6.79
N LEU A 240 -17.57 -5.20 7.97
CA LEU A 240 -18.41 -4.16 8.57
C LEU A 240 -18.57 -2.94 7.65
N ALA A 241 -17.50 -2.56 6.93
CA ALA A 241 -17.55 -1.47 5.96
C ALA A 241 -18.28 -1.81 4.65
N SER A 242 -18.33 -3.09 4.23
CA SER A 242 -18.85 -3.52 2.93
C SER A 242 -20.30 -3.98 2.94
N VAL A 243 -20.89 -4.20 4.12
CA VAL A 243 -22.31 -4.61 4.23
C VAL A 243 -23.19 -3.45 3.78
N ASP A 244 -24.07 -3.69 2.82
CA ASP A 244 -24.99 -2.69 2.33
C ASP A 244 -26.12 -2.37 3.35
N ASP A 245 -26.86 -1.29 3.10
CA ASP A 245 -27.86 -0.81 4.03
C ASP A 245 -29.05 -1.78 4.19
N LEU A 246 -29.38 -2.56 3.16
CA LEU A 246 -30.46 -3.54 3.24
C LEU A 246 -30.08 -4.68 4.17
N ASP A 247 -28.89 -5.24 3.97
CA ASP A 247 -28.35 -6.30 4.81
C ASP A 247 -28.17 -5.84 6.26
N ARG A 248 -27.66 -4.61 6.48
CA ARG A 248 -27.48 -4.02 7.82
C ARG A 248 -28.78 -3.91 8.62
N HIS A 249 -29.91 -3.72 7.96
CA HIS A 249 -31.23 -3.60 8.59
C HIS A 249 -32.00 -4.92 8.59
N SER A 250 -31.44 -6.00 8.07
CA SER A 250 -32.11 -7.30 8.10
C SER A 250 -32.22 -7.84 9.53
N PRO A 251 -33.35 -8.48 9.89
CA PRO A 251 -33.53 -9.04 11.23
C PRO A 251 -32.43 -10.04 11.64
N SER A 252 -31.91 -10.82 10.68
CA SER A 252 -30.84 -11.79 10.92
C SER A 252 -29.52 -11.10 11.25
N TYR A 253 -29.16 -10.05 10.52
CA TYR A 253 -27.94 -9.29 10.78
C TYR A 253 -28.00 -8.56 12.12
N LEU A 254 -29.10 -7.90 12.42
CA LEU A 254 -29.30 -7.20 13.70
C LEU A 254 -29.27 -8.17 14.89
N LYS A 255 -29.81 -9.37 14.73
CA LYS A 255 -29.72 -10.42 15.77
C LYS A 255 -28.28 -10.87 15.99
N ALA A 256 -27.53 -11.18 14.92
CA ALA A 256 -26.12 -11.57 15.03
C ALA A 256 -25.28 -10.47 15.68
N LEU A 257 -25.50 -9.21 15.31
CA LEU A 257 -24.83 -8.06 15.89
C LEU A 257 -25.14 -7.90 17.39
N ASP A 258 -26.41 -8.07 17.79
CA ASP A 258 -26.86 -8.01 19.19
C ASP A 258 -26.23 -9.13 20.04
N GLU A 259 -26.05 -10.33 19.48
CA GLU A 259 -25.35 -11.43 20.15
C GLU A 259 -23.87 -11.09 20.38
N ILE A 260 -23.20 -10.46 19.41
CA ILE A 260 -21.83 -9.95 19.57
C ILE A 260 -21.78 -8.86 20.65
N ALA A 261 -22.69 -7.88 20.57
CA ALA A 261 -22.74 -6.74 21.48
C ALA A 261 -22.92 -7.16 22.95
N ARG A 262 -23.62 -8.25 23.21
CA ARG A 262 -23.84 -8.82 24.56
C ARG A 262 -22.63 -9.62 25.09
N ASP A 263 -21.69 -10.01 24.25
CA ASP A 263 -20.51 -10.80 24.68
C ASP A 263 -19.49 -9.94 25.41
N ARG A 264 -19.67 -9.78 26.71
CA ARG A 264 -18.77 -8.98 27.59
C ARG A 264 -17.34 -9.49 27.58
N VAL A 265 -17.12 -10.81 27.51
CA VAL A 265 -15.79 -11.40 27.56
C VAL A 265 -15.02 -11.08 26.28
N ALA A 266 -15.66 -11.20 25.11
CA ALA A 266 -15.06 -10.81 23.85
C ALA A 266 -14.79 -9.29 23.80
N ARG A 267 -15.74 -8.45 24.28
CA ARG A 267 -15.57 -7.00 24.42
C ARG A 267 -14.33 -6.64 25.24
N GLU A 268 -14.25 -7.14 26.47
CA GLU A 268 -13.15 -6.81 27.40
C GLU A 268 -11.79 -7.19 26.81
N ARG A 269 -11.68 -8.38 26.21
CA ARG A 269 -10.44 -8.81 25.54
C ARG A 269 -10.09 -7.92 24.34
N PHE A 270 -11.07 -7.61 23.51
CA PHE A 270 -10.81 -6.81 22.30
C PHE A 270 -10.42 -5.38 22.64
N VAL A 271 -11.08 -4.75 23.61
CA VAL A 271 -10.73 -3.40 24.08
C VAL A 271 -9.37 -3.41 24.74
N ALA A 272 -9.08 -4.35 25.64
CA ALA A 272 -7.75 -4.49 26.24
C ALA A 272 -6.67 -4.66 25.17
N PHE A 273 -6.93 -5.50 24.17
CA PHE A 273 -6.01 -5.71 23.06
C PHE A 273 -5.82 -4.44 22.21
N SER A 274 -6.84 -3.60 22.03
CA SER A 274 -6.69 -2.31 21.35
C SER A 274 -5.71 -1.37 22.07
N HIS A 275 -5.66 -1.40 23.40
CA HIS A 275 -4.70 -0.62 24.20
C HIS A 275 -3.25 -1.10 24.04
N GLU A 276 -3.04 -2.38 23.76
CA GLU A 276 -1.73 -2.97 23.55
C GLU A 276 -1.24 -2.82 22.11
N ALA A 277 -2.10 -2.42 21.17
CA ALA A 277 -1.73 -2.27 19.77
C ALA A 277 -0.63 -1.22 19.62
N ALA A 278 0.54 -1.65 19.15
CA ALA A 278 1.72 -0.80 19.03
C ALA A 278 1.57 0.32 17.98
N PRO A 279 1.02 0.08 16.76
CA PRO A 279 0.74 1.16 15.83
C PRO A 279 -0.53 1.92 16.23
N PRO A 280 -0.47 3.26 16.36
CA PRO A 280 -1.62 4.05 16.85
C PRO A 280 -2.81 4.06 15.89
N ASP A 281 -2.57 3.94 14.59
CA ASP A 281 -3.63 3.82 13.58
C ASP A 281 -4.44 2.54 13.78
N ILE A 282 -3.79 1.44 14.16
CA ILE A 282 -4.44 0.17 14.44
C ILE A 282 -5.31 0.28 15.68
N ARG A 283 -4.79 0.88 16.76
CA ARG A 283 -5.59 1.14 17.96
C ARG A 283 -6.85 1.92 17.62
N SER A 284 -6.74 2.99 16.84
CA SER A 284 -7.87 3.80 16.39
C SER A 284 -8.89 2.99 15.58
N ARG A 285 -8.42 2.15 14.65
CA ARG A 285 -9.27 1.28 13.82
C ARG A 285 -9.99 0.24 14.69
N MET A 286 -9.29 -0.39 15.64
CA MET A 286 -9.89 -1.34 16.57
C MET A 286 -10.99 -0.70 17.43
N LEU A 287 -10.78 0.50 17.94
CA LEU A 287 -11.80 1.21 18.69
C LEU A 287 -13.04 1.51 17.85
N ARG A 288 -12.88 1.85 16.57
CA ARG A 288 -14.01 2.03 15.64
C ARG A 288 -14.75 0.72 15.40
N VAL A 289 -14.03 -0.38 15.14
CA VAL A 289 -14.65 -1.70 15.00
C VAL A 289 -15.40 -2.10 16.28
N ALA A 290 -14.85 -1.81 17.47
CA ALA A 290 -15.55 -2.04 18.74
C ALA A 290 -16.87 -1.26 18.83
N ALA A 291 -16.90 -0.03 18.32
CA ALA A 291 -18.12 0.75 18.27
C ALA A 291 -19.13 0.20 17.24
N GLU A 292 -18.69 -0.21 16.06
CA GLU A 292 -19.53 -0.85 15.03
C GLU A 292 -20.12 -2.19 15.48
N LEU A 293 -19.38 -2.94 16.34
CA LEU A 293 -19.86 -4.17 16.97
C LEU A 293 -20.79 -3.92 18.17
N GLY A 294 -21.08 -2.65 18.50
CA GLY A 294 -21.95 -2.29 19.62
C GLY A 294 -21.30 -2.39 21.00
N TRP A 295 -19.99 -2.57 21.07
CA TRP A 295 -19.23 -2.68 22.32
C TRP A 295 -18.86 -1.34 22.95
N LEU A 296 -18.80 -0.26 22.18
CA LEU A 296 -18.56 1.11 22.63
C LEU A 296 -19.66 2.01 22.15
N ALA A 297 -20.30 2.74 23.06
CA ALA A 297 -21.16 3.84 22.69
C ALA A 297 -20.32 5.00 22.11
N ALA A 298 -20.94 5.90 21.35
CA ALA A 298 -20.24 7.01 20.70
C ALA A 298 -19.41 7.87 21.71
N ALA A 299 -19.97 8.13 22.89
CA ALA A 299 -19.27 8.86 23.94
C ALA A 299 -18.05 8.10 24.49
N GLU A 300 -18.17 6.77 24.65
CA GLU A 300 -17.06 5.91 25.07
C GLU A 300 -15.96 5.87 24.02
N LEU A 301 -16.33 5.74 22.73
CA LEU A 301 -15.38 5.79 21.63
C LEU A 301 -14.56 7.11 21.63
N HIS A 302 -15.23 8.25 21.75
CA HIS A 302 -14.56 9.55 21.81
C HIS A 302 -13.64 9.65 23.03
N ALA A 303 -14.07 9.16 24.21
CA ALA A 303 -13.25 9.15 25.41
C ALA A 303 -11.98 8.31 25.21
N GLU A 304 -12.10 7.10 24.63
CA GLU A 304 -10.96 6.23 24.33
C GLU A 304 -10.00 6.85 23.31
N GLN A 305 -10.51 7.55 22.29
CA GLN A 305 -9.70 8.24 21.31
C GLN A 305 -8.94 9.43 21.93
N MET A 306 -9.56 10.18 22.83
CA MET A 306 -8.89 11.26 23.56
C MET A 306 -7.80 10.73 24.50
N VAL A 307 -8.05 9.63 25.21
CA VAL A 307 -7.01 8.94 26.01
C VAL A 307 -5.85 8.53 25.13
N MET A 308 -6.12 7.88 24.00
CA MET A 308 -5.09 7.46 23.04
C MET A 308 -4.24 8.65 22.57
N VAL A 309 -4.87 9.78 22.18
CA VAL A 309 -4.12 10.98 21.74
C VAL A 309 -3.29 11.58 22.87
N ASN A 310 -3.79 11.64 24.11
CA ASN A 310 -3.00 12.04 25.25
C ASN A 310 -1.76 11.18 25.46
N ASP A 311 -1.91 9.85 25.37
CA ASP A 311 -0.80 8.88 25.48
C ASP A 311 0.24 9.11 24.38
N LEU A 312 -0.22 9.35 23.14
CA LEU A 312 0.68 9.63 22.01
C LEU A 312 1.45 10.95 22.23
N MET A 313 0.76 12.01 22.66
CA MET A 313 1.38 13.29 22.90
C MET A 313 2.35 13.29 24.09
N ALA A 314 2.13 12.41 25.08
CA ALA A 314 3.05 12.23 26.20
C ALA A 314 4.33 11.45 25.82
N LYS A 315 4.33 10.69 24.71
CA LYS A 315 5.50 9.93 24.26
C LYS A 315 6.56 10.85 23.65
N ASN A 316 7.83 10.62 24.01
CA ASN A 316 8.97 11.35 23.41
C ASN A 316 9.25 11.02 21.93
N GLY A 317 8.50 10.12 21.33
CA GLY A 317 8.72 9.56 19.99
C GLY A 317 7.54 9.75 19.05
N ILE A 318 6.84 10.90 19.08
CA ILE A 318 5.85 11.25 18.06
C ILE A 318 6.54 11.36 16.70
N GLY A 319 5.95 10.76 15.68
CA GLY A 319 6.42 10.82 14.31
C GLY A 319 5.27 11.02 13.30
N PHE A 320 5.53 10.66 12.06
CA PHE A 320 4.59 10.79 10.95
C PHE A 320 3.22 10.13 11.22
N ALA A 321 3.21 8.87 11.68
CA ALA A 321 1.99 8.09 11.86
C ALA A 321 1.09 8.70 12.96
N GLU A 322 1.70 9.11 14.07
CA GLU A 322 0.99 9.71 15.20
C GLU A 322 0.39 11.07 14.81
N VAL A 323 1.15 11.91 14.11
CA VAL A 323 0.66 13.22 13.62
C VAL A 323 -0.48 13.03 12.64
N ALA A 324 -0.33 12.13 11.66
CA ALA A 324 -1.39 11.84 10.69
C ALA A 324 -2.69 11.39 11.38
N LEU A 325 -2.57 10.53 12.39
CA LEU A 325 -3.72 10.06 13.17
C LEU A 325 -4.40 11.19 13.95
N ILE A 326 -3.63 12.02 14.67
CA ILE A 326 -4.17 13.14 15.44
C ILE A 326 -4.91 14.12 14.53
N CYS A 327 -4.33 14.45 13.36
CA CYS A 327 -5.00 15.28 12.36
C CYS A 327 -6.29 14.65 11.86
N THR A 328 -6.28 13.33 11.55
CA THR A 328 -7.45 12.59 11.09
C THR A 328 -8.58 12.63 12.12
N LEU A 329 -8.26 12.32 13.37
CA LEU A 329 -9.24 12.32 14.46
C LEU A 329 -9.83 13.70 14.71
N ASN A 330 -9.00 14.75 14.68
CA ASN A 330 -9.50 16.12 14.85
C ASN A 330 -10.37 16.54 13.66
N ALA A 331 -9.98 16.22 12.43
CA ALA A 331 -10.77 16.53 11.23
C ALA A 331 -12.13 15.78 11.21
N ALA A 332 -12.17 14.58 11.77
CA ALA A 332 -13.40 13.79 11.93
C ALA A 332 -14.29 14.24 13.12
N GLY A 333 -13.87 15.26 13.89
CA GLY A 333 -14.61 15.71 15.07
C GLY A 333 -14.57 14.74 16.26
N ALA A 334 -13.65 13.79 16.24
CA ALA A 334 -13.48 12.80 17.31
C ALA A 334 -12.81 13.40 18.58
N LEU A 335 -12.12 14.53 18.41
CA LEU A 335 -11.49 15.28 19.50
C LEU A 335 -12.30 16.53 19.79
N THR A 336 -12.70 16.71 21.08
CA THR A 336 -13.50 17.89 21.44
C THR A 336 -12.67 19.18 21.43
N PRO A 337 -13.29 20.36 21.19
CA PRO A 337 -12.60 21.65 21.27
C PRO A 337 -11.95 21.89 22.65
N GLU A 338 -12.57 21.40 23.73
CA GLU A 338 -12.05 21.46 25.12
C GLU A 338 -10.76 20.67 25.26
N PHE A 339 -10.73 19.45 24.67
CA PHE A 339 -9.53 18.62 24.63
C PHE A 339 -8.39 19.37 23.92
N GLY A 340 -8.66 19.94 22.74
CA GLY A 340 -7.67 20.73 21.98
C GLY A 340 -7.11 21.89 22.80
N ARG A 341 -7.99 22.74 23.39
CA ARG A 341 -7.58 23.83 24.25
C ARG A 341 -6.73 23.37 25.44
N SER A 342 -7.12 22.30 26.11
CA SER A 342 -6.37 21.72 27.24
C SER A 342 -4.98 21.23 26.82
N ALA A 343 -4.85 20.58 25.66
CA ALA A 343 -3.58 20.13 25.13
C ALA A 343 -2.65 21.31 24.81
N LEU A 344 -3.17 22.33 24.12
CA LEU A 344 -2.43 23.58 23.81
C LEU A 344 -1.93 24.30 25.03
N ALA A 345 -2.72 24.34 26.11
CA ALA A 345 -2.34 24.99 27.36
C ALA A 345 -1.20 24.29 28.11
N ARG A 346 -1.14 22.96 28.01
CA ARG A 346 -0.19 22.10 28.77
C ARG A 346 1.13 21.86 28.06
N MET A 347 1.14 21.82 26.73
CA MET A 347 2.31 21.41 25.97
C MET A 347 3.13 22.60 25.47
N ARG A 348 4.45 22.42 25.55
CA ARG A 348 5.42 23.31 24.89
C ARG A 348 6.22 22.46 23.92
N PRO A 349 6.06 22.66 22.62
CA PRO A 349 6.74 21.83 21.63
C PRO A 349 8.25 22.10 21.65
N THR A 350 9.01 21.02 21.66
CA THR A 350 10.48 21.05 21.53
C THR A 350 10.96 20.39 20.24
N LYS A 351 10.04 19.75 19.52
CA LYS A 351 10.30 19.03 18.25
C LYS A 351 9.20 19.35 17.26
N VAL A 352 9.53 19.32 15.96
CA VAL A 352 8.60 19.54 14.85
C VAL A 352 7.36 18.63 14.94
N ALA A 353 7.53 17.38 15.35
CA ALA A 353 6.41 16.45 15.49
C ALA A 353 5.40 16.86 16.57
N GLN A 354 5.86 17.43 17.66
CA GLN A 354 4.97 17.99 18.69
C GLN A 354 4.26 19.25 18.20
N SER A 355 4.98 20.12 17.47
CA SER A 355 4.37 21.28 16.81
C SER A 355 3.30 20.84 15.81
N ALA A 356 3.57 19.81 15.00
CA ALA A 356 2.61 19.28 14.04
C ALA A 356 1.35 18.73 14.74
N ALA A 357 1.49 18.00 15.84
CA ALA A 357 0.36 17.54 16.64
C ALA A 357 -0.48 18.69 17.19
N LEU A 358 0.17 19.74 17.73
CA LEU A 358 -0.52 20.94 18.22
C LEU A 358 -1.17 21.75 17.08
N ALA A 359 -0.53 21.82 15.91
CA ALA A 359 -1.09 22.46 14.73
C ALA A 359 -2.35 21.71 14.23
N CYS A 360 -2.37 20.37 14.31
CA CYS A 360 -3.59 19.58 14.05
C CYS A 360 -4.74 19.97 15.00
N LEU A 361 -4.43 20.33 16.24
CA LEU A 361 -5.39 20.77 17.24
C LEU A 361 -5.74 22.27 17.16
N GLY A 362 -5.20 22.99 16.18
CA GLY A 362 -5.58 24.37 15.85
C GLY A 362 -4.62 25.45 16.35
N SER A 363 -3.36 25.14 16.67
CA SER A 363 -2.34 26.15 17.01
C SER A 363 -1.74 26.79 15.77
N ASP A 364 -1.96 28.08 15.56
CA ASP A 364 -1.36 28.85 14.44
C ASP A 364 0.15 29.01 14.59
N GLU A 365 0.63 29.21 15.82
CA GLU A 365 2.07 29.30 16.11
C GLU A 365 2.78 27.97 15.74
N ALA A 366 2.21 26.86 16.17
CA ALA A 366 2.73 25.54 15.84
C ALA A 366 2.65 25.25 14.32
N ARG A 367 1.60 25.74 13.63
CA ARG A 367 1.47 25.67 12.17
C ARG A 367 2.66 26.35 11.48
N ALA A 368 3.02 27.55 11.90
CA ALA A 368 4.15 28.28 11.31
C ALA A 368 5.46 27.48 11.42
N GLN A 369 5.72 26.85 12.57
CA GLN A 369 6.88 25.99 12.78
C GLN A 369 6.88 24.75 11.87
N VAL A 370 5.70 24.15 11.64
CA VAL A 370 5.57 22.99 10.73
C VAL A 370 5.80 23.38 9.28
N ILE A 371 5.34 24.56 8.86
CA ILE A 371 5.58 25.08 7.51
C ILE A 371 7.08 25.36 7.30
N GLU A 372 7.74 25.95 8.28
CA GLU A 372 9.19 26.17 8.26
C GLU A 372 9.96 24.85 8.16
N ALA A 373 9.49 23.79 8.82
CA ALA A 373 10.09 22.46 8.77
C ALA A 373 10.08 21.81 7.37
N MET A 374 9.29 22.32 6.42
CA MET A 374 9.37 21.88 5.01
C MET A 374 10.72 22.23 4.35
N GLY A 375 11.48 23.20 4.92
CA GLY A 375 12.84 23.53 4.51
C GLY A 375 13.93 22.85 5.34
N SER A 376 13.59 21.94 6.25
CA SER A 376 14.55 21.22 7.11
C SER A 376 15.42 20.27 6.31
N GLN A 377 16.69 20.14 6.73
CA GLN A 377 17.61 19.12 6.20
C GLN A 377 17.35 17.74 6.83
N ASP A 378 16.61 17.65 7.92
CA ASP A 378 16.19 16.38 8.52
C ASP A 378 14.96 15.83 7.79
N ASP A 379 15.13 14.69 7.14
CA ASP A 379 14.05 13.98 6.43
C ASP A 379 12.85 13.64 7.33
N LYS A 380 13.07 13.43 8.63
CA LYS A 380 11.99 13.16 9.58
C LYS A 380 11.11 14.37 9.83
N ASP A 381 11.70 15.57 9.91
CA ASP A 381 10.96 16.81 10.08
C ASP A 381 10.08 17.09 8.87
N VAL A 382 10.64 16.93 7.66
CA VAL A 382 9.87 17.07 6.40
C VAL A 382 8.75 16.03 6.34
N GLN A 383 9.01 14.78 6.75
CA GLN A 383 8.02 13.72 6.78
C GLN A 383 6.84 14.05 7.72
N VAL A 384 7.14 14.63 8.88
CA VAL A 384 6.11 15.04 9.84
C VAL A 384 5.30 16.22 9.32
N ALA A 385 5.97 17.21 8.72
CA ALA A 385 5.30 18.34 8.07
C ALA A 385 4.38 17.87 6.93
N GLN A 386 4.83 16.89 6.13
CA GLN A 386 4.01 16.24 5.12
C GLN A 386 2.74 15.61 5.71
N ALA A 387 2.84 14.92 6.87
CA ALA A 387 1.68 14.33 7.54
C ALA A 387 0.62 15.39 7.88
N TYR A 388 1.06 16.52 8.44
CA TYR A 388 0.18 17.63 8.77
C TYR A 388 -0.48 18.26 7.53
N LEU A 389 0.33 18.56 6.50
CA LEU A 389 -0.11 19.25 5.27
C LEU A 389 -1.10 18.44 4.42
N ARG A 390 -1.20 17.13 4.62
CA ARG A 390 -2.27 16.30 4.03
C ARG A 390 -3.67 16.71 4.51
N HIS A 391 -3.79 17.23 5.72
CA HIS A 391 -5.05 17.61 6.35
C HIS A 391 -5.29 19.12 6.33
N ARG A 392 -4.23 19.90 6.25
CA ARG A 392 -4.24 21.37 6.31
C ARG A 392 -3.37 21.93 5.20
N PRO A 393 -3.86 21.98 3.96
CA PRO A 393 -3.07 22.44 2.81
C PRO A 393 -2.54 23.86 3.00
N LEU A 394 -1.44 24.17 2.32
CA LEU A 394 -0.84 25.48 2.26
C LEU A 394 -1.77 26.48 1.56
N ASN A 395 -1.84 27.69 2.08
CA ASN A 395 -2.41 28.82 1.33
C ASN A 395 -1.41 29.33 0.28
N HIS A 396 -1.84 30.25 -0.59
CA HIS A 396 -1.03 30.72 -1.71
C HIS A 396 0.30 31.39 -1.28
N ALA A 397 0.28 32.20 -0.20
CA ALA A 397 1.48 32.87 0.30
C ALA A 397 2.45 31.88 0.94
N GLU A 398 1.93 30.92 1.73
CA GLU A 398 2.70 29.82 2.32
C GLU A 398 3.31 28.94 1.23
N LEU A 399 2.54 28.62 0.18
CA LEU A 399 2.99 27.78 -0.95
C LEU A 399 4.19 28.41 -1.66
N ARG A 400 4.18 29.72 -1.90
CA ARG A 400 5.29 30.46 -2.51
C ARG A 400 6.54 30.44 -1.61
N ALA A 401 6.38 30.73 -0.35
CA ALA A 401 7.48 30.71 0.61
C ALA A 401 8.13 29.31 0.73
N VAL A 402 7.30 28.26 0.81
CA VAL A 402 7.75 26.86 0.89
C VAL A 402 8.47 26.46 -0.39
N ALA A 403 7.92 26.75 -1.58
CA ALA A 403 8.53 26.40 -2.85
C ALA A 403 9.93 27.02 -3.00
N SER A 404 10.06 28.30 -2.69
CA SER A 404 11.35 29.00 -2.70
C SER A 404 12.34 28.44 -1.65
N GLY A 405 11.84 28.07 -0.47
CA GLY A 405 12.63 27.40 0.56
C GLY A 405 13.20 26.06 0.07
N ILE A 406 12.35 25.20 -0.48
CA ILE A 406 12.72 23.87 -0.97
C ILE A 406 13.72 23.96 -2.15
N ALA A 407 13.52 24.88 -3.07
CA ALA A 407 14.42 25.06 -4.23
C ALA A 407 15.87 25.39 -3.82
N ARG A 408 16.06 26.00 -2.63
CA ARG A 408 17.37 26.37 -2.07
C ARG A 408 17.96 25.34 -1.12
N MET A 409 17.24 24.26 -0.81
CA MET A 409 17.77 23.18 0.03
C MET A 409 18.94 22.46 -0.66
N PRO A 410 19.90 21.93 0.11
CA PRO A 410 20.87 20.96 -0.42
C PRO A 410 20.16 19.71 -0.96
N GLU A 411 20.68 19.17 -2.05
CA GLU A 411 20.15 17.94 -2.63
C GLU A 411 20.23 16.78 -1.63
N SER A 412 19.08 16.25 -1.26
CA SER A 412 18.95 15.25 -0.20
C SER A 412 17.60 14.52 -0.30
N ARG A 413 17.43 13.47 0.50
CA ARG A 413 16.12 12.82 0.65
C ARG A 413 15.06 13.78 1.20
N ALA A 414 15.45 14.68 2.10
CA ALA A 414 14.55 15.69 2.65
C ALA A 414 14.02 16.61 1.55
N GLN A 415 14.87 17.10 0.65
CA GLN A 415 14.46 17.93 -0.48
C GLN A 415 13.53 17.17 -1.45
N ILE A 416 13.84 15.91 -1.80
CA ILE A 416 12.98 15.08 -2.66
C ILE A 416 11.59 14.94 -2.04
N ARG A 417 11.51 14.65 -0.74
CA ARG A 417 10.25 14.53 0.00
C ARG A 417 9.49 15.86 0.07
N ALA A 418 10.21 16.96 0.22
CA ALA A 418 9.60 18.28 0.24
C ALA A 418 8.97 18.63 -1.12
N PHE A 419 9.64 18.31 -2.25
CA PHE A 419 9.06 18.43 -3.59
C PHE A 419 7.84 17.51 -3.79
N ASP A 420 7.89 16.24 -3.34
CA ASP A 420 6.72 15.34 -3.38
C ASP A 420 5.53 15.93 -2.63
N THR A 421 5.79 16.55 -1.47
CA THR A 421 4.74 17.23 -0.71
C THR A 421 4.19 18.45 -1.43
N LEU A 422 5.07 19.26 -2.02
CA LEU A 422 4.71 20.43 -2.82
C LEU A 422 3.85 20.04 -4.03
N GLY A 423 4.20 18.94 -4.71
CA GLY A 423 3.47 18.42 -5.85
C GLY A 423 2.03 17.96 -5.57
N ARG A 424 1.64 17.84 -4.30
CA ARG A 424 0.25 17.55 -3.92
C ARG A 424 -0.66 18.78 -4.00
N HIS A 425 -0.07 19.97 -4.15
CA HIS A 425 -0.80 21.21 -4.39
C HIS A 425 -0.86 21.49 -5.90
N ALA A 426 -2.05 21.81 -6.40
CA ALA A 426 -2.22 22.23 -7.79
C ALA A 426 -1.59 23.61 -7.97
N ILE A 427 -0.33 23.67 -8.39
CA ILE A 427 0.42 24.92 -8.54
C ILE A 427 -0.01 25.60 -9.84
N SER A 428 -0.52 26.83 -9.72
CA SER A 428 -0.87 27.71 -10.84
C SER A 428 -0.04 29.00 -10.88
N ASP A 429 0.80 29.23 -9.85
CA ASP A 429 1.65 30.40 -9.76
C ASP A 429 2.87 30.25 -10.68
N ARG A 430 2.95 31.13 -11.69
CA ARG A 430 4.01 31.12 -12.70
C ARG A 430 5.40 31.35 -12.10
N GLU A 431 5.51 32.23 -11.09
CA GLU A 431 6.80 32.51 -10.44
C GLU A 431 7.36 31.27 -9.75
N ILE A 432 6.47 30.49 -9.06
CA ILE A 432 6.85 29.22 -8.46
C ILE A 432 7.32 28.22 -9.55
N LEU A 433 6.57 28.10 -10.63
CA LEU A 433 6.92 27.19 -11.73
C LEU A 433 8.25 27.55 -12.38
N ASP A 434 8.52 28.83 -12.58
CA ASP A 434 9.80 29.32 -13.13
C ASP A 434 10.97 29.07 -12.14
N GLU A 435 10.74 29.16 -10.84
CA GLU A 435 11.75 28.83 -9.82
C GLU A 435 12.05 27.32 -9.79
N LEU A 436 11.02 26.48 -9.89
CA LEU A 436 11.17 25.03 -10.01
C LEU A 436 11.90 24.62 -11.29
N ALA A 437 11.65 25.31 -12.40
CA ALA A 437 12.36 25.08 -13.66
C ALA A 437 13.87 25.38 -13.50
N ARG A 438 14.22 26.48 -12.83
CA ARG A 438 15.63 26.79 -12.52
C ARG A 438 16.27 25.76 -11.59
N ALA A 439 15.51 25.32 -10.55
CA ALA A 439 15.98 24.27 -9.65
C ALA A 439 16.22 22.93 -10.39
N PHE A 440 15.36 22.57 -11.34
CA PHE A 440 15.56 21.39 -12.19
C PHE A 440 16.85 21.50 -13.02
N ALA A 441 17.08 22.65 -13.66
CA ALA A 441 18.25 22.86 -14.51
C ALA A 441 19.58 22.82 -13.71
N SER A 442 19.56 23.24 -12.45
CA SER A 442 20.73 23.23 -11.57
C SER A 442 20.91 21.93 -10.78
N ALA A 443 19.97 21.01 -10.81
CA ALA A 443 20.02 19.78 -10.02
C ALA A 443 21.05 18.78 -10.57
N HIS A 444 21.84 18.19 -9.66
CA HIS A 444 22.85 17.16 -9.95
C HIS A 444 22.36 15.74 -9.62
N SER A 445 21.21 15.62 -8.97
CA SER A 445 20.57 14.34 -8.63
C SER A 445 19.37 14.07 -9.52
N ILE A 446 19.34 12.89 -10.16
CA ILE A 446 18.18 12.42 -10.91
C ILE A 446 16.93 12.30 -10.02
N GLY A 447 17.10 11.99 -8.73
CA GLY A 447 16.00 11.92 -7.77
C GLY A 447 15.33 13.27 -7.57
N VAL A 448 16.12 14.35 -7.46
CA VAL A 448 15.61 15.73 -7.35
C VAL A 448 14.92 16.13 -8.65
N GLN A 449 15.50 15.85 -9.81
CA GLN A 449 14.87 16.16 -11.11
C GLN A 449 13.54 15.43 -11.29
N ARG A 450 13.45 14.16 -10.90
CA ARG A 450 12.19 13.39 -10.94
C ARG A 450 11.13 13.98 -10.02
N ALA A 451 11.51 14.37 -8.81
CA ALA A 451 10.57 14.98 -7.86
C ALA A 451 10.02 16.32 -8.38
N ILE A 452 10.87 17.16 -8.99
CA ILE A 452 10.43 18.40 -9.61
C ILE A 452 9.54 18.11 -10.83
N ALA A 453 9.88 17.12 -11.67
CA ALA A 453 9.06 16.73 -12.80
C ALA A 453 7.65 16.28 -12.36
N GLU A 454 7.54 15.58 -11.24
CA GLU A 454 6.26 15.19 -10.65
C GLU A 454 5.42 16.40 -10.24
N VAL A 455 6.05 17.44 -9.69
CA VAL A 455 5.36 18.71 -9.39
C VAL A 455 4.77 19.30 -10.67
N PHE A 456 5.53 19.38 -11.77
CA PHE A 456 5.03 19.89 -13.06
C PHE A 456 3.89 19.05 -13.65
N ILE A 457 3.96 17.71 -13.51
CA ILE A 457 2.91 16.80 -13.97
C ILE A 457 1.57 17.11 -13.32
N ARG A 458 1.59 17.49 -12.04
CA ARG A 458 0.39 17.79 -11.23
C ARG A 458 -0.02 19.26 -11.25
N SER A 459 0.81 20.14 -11.78
CA SER A 459 0.54 21.58 -11.85
C SER A 459 -0.49 21.93 -12.94
N ASP A 460 -1.08 23.14 -12.85
CA ASP A 460 -2.01 23.63 -13.84
C ASP A 460 -1.31 23.83 -15.20
N ARG A 461 -1.77 23.07 -16.19
CA ARG A 461 -1.23 23.12 -17.57
C ARG A 461 -1.28 24.51 -18.22
N LYS A 462 -2.25 25.35 -17.85
CA LYS A 462 -2.41 26.69 -18.43
C LYS A 462 -1.36 27.67 -17.91
N SER A 463 -0.79 27.40 -16.77
CA SER A 463 0.23 28.24 -16.14
C SER A 463 1.66 27.90 -16.59
N ILE A 464 1.84 26.84 -17.38
CA ILE A 464 3.14 26.35 -17.84
C ILE A 464 3.43 26.84 -19.26
N ASP A 465 4.60 27.48 -19.48
CA ASP A 465 5.13 27.70 -20.82
C ASP A 465 5.70 26.37 -21.38
N ARG A 466 4.83 25.63 -22.07
CA ARG A 466 5.13 24.25 -22.49
C ARG A 466 6.37 24.14 -23.40
N PRO A 467 6.52 24.97 -24.49
CA PRO A 467 7.69 24.88 -25.35
C PRO A 467 8.99 25.16 -24.62
N GLN A 468 9.00 26.21 -23.80
CA GLN A 468 10.18 26.59 -23.00
C GLN A 468 10.56 25.52 -22.00
N LEU A 469 9.59 25.01 -21.24
CA LEU A 469 9.81 23.94 -20.25
C LEU A 469 10.31 22.65 -20.94
N ALA A 470 9.68 22.23 -22.05
CA ALA A 470 10.10 21.02 -22.75
C ALA A 470 11.53 21.11 -23.29
N THR A 471 11.95 22.28 -23.76
CA THR A 471 13.32 22.54 -24.24
C THR A 471 14.30 22.44 -23.04
N MET A 472 14.03 23.16 -21.97
CA MET A 472 14.87 23.17 -20.76
C MET A 472 15.02 21.77 -20.16
N LEU A 473 13.92 21.00 -20.06
CA LEU A 473 13.97 19.62 -19.56
C LEU A 473 14.90 18.75 -20.41
N ARG A 474 14.86 18.84 -21.75
CA ARG A 474 15.73 18.07 -22.65
C ARG A 474 17.21 18.45 -22.51
N GLU A 475 17.50 19.72 -22.35
CA GLU A 475 18.85 20.25 -22.28
C GLU A 475 19.55 19.88 -20.96
N HIS A 476 18.78 19.89 -19.83
CA HIS A 476 19.36 19.74 -18.49
C HIS A 476 19.07 18.40 -17.83
N ARG A 477 18.30 17.49 -18.47
CA ARG A 477 17.99 16.20 -17.85
C ARG A 477 19.21 15.32 -17.62
N ILE A 478 19.27 14.71 -16.48
CA ILE A 478 20.17 13.59 -16.19
C ILE A 478 19.53 12.32 -16.78
N LYS A 479 20.25 11.63 -17.66
CA LYS A 479 19.76 10.39 -18.28
C LYS A 479 19.57 9.30 -17.25
N SER A 480 18.39 8.67 -17.26
CA SER A 480 18.12 7.50 -16.43
C SER A 480 18.91 6.29 -16.93
N PRO A 481 19.60 5.55 -16.05
CA PRO A 481 20.25 4.29 -16.41
C PRO A 481 19.24 3.20 -16.80
N ASP A 482 17.99 3.34 -16.33
CA ASP A 482 16.92 2.36 -16.50
C ASP A 482 16.03 2.62 -17.74
N GLY A 483 16.38 3.60 -18.58
CA GLY A 483 15.64 3.97 -19.78
C GLY A 483 14.63 5.10 -19.54
N LYS A 484 13.39 4.96 -20.07
CA LYS A 484 12.35 5.98 -19.93
C LYS A 484 11.92 6.14 -18.48
N ASP A 485 11.78 7.38 -18.05
CA ASP A 485 11.38 7.74 -16.69
C ASP A 485 10.28 8.82 -16.65
N LEU A 486 9.99 9.32 -15.45
CA LEU A 486 8.97 10.34 -15.21
C LEU A 486 9.24 11.65 -15.98
N ILE A 487 10.50 12.00 -16.23
CA ILE A 487 10.89 13.18 -17.01
C ILE A 487 10.47 13.00 -18.47
N ASP A 488 10.62 11.80 -19.04
CA ASP A 488 10.14 11.48 -20.38
C ASP A 488 8.62 11.60 -20.48
N VAL A 489 7.90 11.14 -19.45
CA VAL A 489 6.43 11.29 -19.36
C VAL A 489 6.05 12.76 -19.39
N LEU A 490 6.73 13.61 -18.62
CA LEU A 490 6.48 15.05 -18.61
C LEU A 490 6.77 15.67 -19.99
N ILE A 491 7.92 15.37 -20.60
CA ILE A 491 8.29 15.90 -21.94
C ILE A 491 7.22 15.54 -22.98
N ASN A 492 6.77 14.29 -23.00
CA ASN A 492 5.73 13.84 -23.92
C ASN A 492 4.42 14.59 -23.70
N ARG A 493 3.99 14.75 -22.44
CA ARG A 493 2.78 15.51 -22.08
C ARG A 493 2.82 17.00 -22.48
N LEU A 494 4.00 17.61 -22.48
CA LEU A 494 4.17 19.00 -22.91
C LEU A 494 4.09 19.14 -24.42
N GLN A 495 4.26 18.04 -25.17
CA GLN A 495 4.17 18.01 -26.65
C GLN A 495 2.78 17.65 -27.16
N ASP A 496 2.00 16.89 -26.36
CA ASP A 496 0.62 16.53 -26.70
C ASP A 496 -0.26 17.80 -26.62
N THR A 497 -0.72 18.24 -27.80
CA THR A 497 -1.55 19.44 -28.00
C THR A 497 -2.97 19.28 -27.45
#